data_617c2ce70ef7505f77264ef4826767ad
#
_entry.id   617c2ce70ef7505f77264ef4826767ad
#
_cell.length_a   1.000
_cell.length_b   1.000
_cell.length_c   1.000
_cell.angle_alpha   90.00
_cell.angle_beta   90.00
_cell.angle_gamma   90.00
#
_symmetry.space_group_name_H-M   'P 1'
#
loop_
_entity.id
_entity.type
_entity.pdbx_description
1 polymer ?
#
loop_
_entity_poly.entity_id
_entity_poly.type
_entity_poly.pdbx_seq_one_letter_code
_entity_poly.pdbx_strand_id
1 'polypeptide(L)'
;MAEQPSIPFRTTGSRVLHPLSVFLNVPLDQVNFAVCQLFALLAAFGFRLYLSPSRAGPVVRHVVMTMIGICLAIFCFGWYSLHIFIEVSLCYFIMMKANISNIHRYSFVAAMGYLTVCQISRVYIFNYGLLSTDFSGPLMIVTQKITSLAFQIHDGMGRKDDALTTDQRRLAVSARPTLLEYCSYHLNFLGILAGPTSNYKDYIAFIEGNHINIKLIEDHWKQGGYTKFPDPSPLRAVANKMIITLLCLVWFTGITKNFPISYNVDDKFISENSFFWRLCYLVISVHASRPKYYFAWTLADAVNNAGGFGFNGLDKNGNLRWDLISNLNIWNIETATSFKMCLDNWNIQTGAWLKSVCYSRAPNFSTALTFILSALWHGVYPGYYFTFVTAIPITLTARAVRSNFRHYFLSSKTLKVFYDIITWASTQLALCYIVTPFLLLATEPTIKFYKSMYFHFHLLCALVLPVLKIRNWMMVEKIAKSNLTSLNVNSFHAVPRFQQYKKEQ
;
A
#
# COMPACT_ATOMS: atom_id res chain seq x y z
N MET A 1 40.09 9.49 11.77
CA MET A 1 38.83 10.06 11.28
C MET A 1 39.09 10.52 9.85
N ALA A 2 38.75 9.68 8.88
CA ALA A 2 38.78 10.09 7.48
C ALA A 2 37.48 10.85 7.21
N GLU A 3 37.59 12.11 6.81
CA GLU A 3 36.46 12.90 6.30
C GLU A 3 35.78 12.12 5.18
N GLN A 4 34.54 11.71 5.41
CA GLN A 4 33.72 11.21 4.31
C GLN A 4 33.59 12.37 3.30
N PRO A 5 33.92 12.14 2.01
CA PRO A 5 33.78 13.16 1.00
C PRO A 5 32.33 13.66 1.01
N SER A 6 32.15 14.96 1.16
CA SER A 6 30.83 15.63 1.10
C SER A 6 30.11 15.13 -0.14
N ILE A 7 29.05 14.31 0.06
CA ILE A 7 28.20 13.84 -1.02
C ILE A 7 27.60 15.11 -1.65
N PRO A 8 27.89 15.43 -2.92
CA PRO A 8 27.29 16.60 -3.54
C PRO A 8 25.77 16.43 -3.47
N PHE A 9 25.05 17.46 -3.05
CA PHE A 9 23.60 17.48 -2.94
C PHE A 9 22.98 17.26 -4.32
N ARG A 10 22.87 16.00 -4.75
CA ARG A 10 22.37 15.62 -6.06
C ARG A 10 20.85 15.69 -6.05
N THR A 11 20.28 16.38 -7.01
CA THR A 11 18.86 16.36 -7.34
C THR A 11 18.69 16.33 -8.84
N THR A 12 17.66 15.69 -9.32
CA THR A 12 17.22 15.79 -10.72
C THR A 12 16.27 16.99 -10.91
N GLY A 13 15.73 17.53 -9.81
CA GLY A 13 14.76 18.61 -9.79
C GLY A 13 15.39 20.00 -9.63
N SER A 14 14.60 20.93 -9.12
CA SER A 14 14.97 22.32 -8.92
C SER A 14 16.08 22.47 -7.88
N ARG A 15 17.00 23.41 -8.14
CA ARG A 15 18.06 23.80 -7.21
C ARG A 15 17.73 25.05 -6.39
N VAL A 16 16.55 25.62 -6.55
CA VAL A 16 16.13 26.84 -5.85
C VAL A 16 16.20 26.70 -4.33
N LEU A 17 15.90 25.52 -3.80
CA LEU A 17 15.94 25.25 -2.36
C LEU A 17 17.31 24.78 -1.84
N HIS A 18 18.38 24.89 -2.64
CA HIS A 18 19.73 24.50 -2.21
C HIS A 18 20.20 25.23 -0.93
N PRO A 19 20.02 26.54 -0.75
CA PRO A 19 20.39 27.21 0.49
C PRO A 19 19.68 26.63 1.74
N LEU A 20 18.40 26.29 1.60
CA LEU A 20 17.63 25.66 2.66
C LEU A 20 18.13 24.23 2.96
N SER A 21 18.50 23.48 1.93
CA SER A 21 19.08 22.14 2.06
C SER A 21 20.39 22.17 2.84
N VAL A 22 21.26 23.11 2.56
CA VAL A 22 22.53 23.32 3.29
C VAL A 22 22.26 23.72 4.74
N PHE A 23 21.37 24.67 4.97
CA PHE A 23 21.01 25.14 6.32
C PHE A 23 20.44 24.00 7.20
N LEU A 24 19.56 23.17 6.64
CA LEU A 24 18.94 22.05 7.36
C LEU A 24 19.83 20.81 7.44
N ASN A 25 20.94 20.76 6.70
CA ASN A 25 21.78 19.58 6.52
C ASN A 25 20.97 18.33 6.09
N VAL A 26 20.05 18.53 5.12
CA VAL A 26 19.16 17.50 4.56
C VAL A 26 19.34 17.45 3.05
N PRO A 27 19.37 16.27 2.41
CA PRO A 27 19.47 16.14 0.96
C PRO A 27 18.44 17.00 0.21
N LEU A 28 18.87 17.65 -0.88
CA LEU A 28 18.04 18.62 -1.62
C LEU A 28 16.77 17.98 -2.21
N ASP A 29 16.83 16.73 -2.64
CA ASP A 29 15.68 15.98 -3.14
C ASP A 29 14.59 15.79 -2.04
N GLN A 30 15.00 15.54 -0.79
CA GLN A 30 14.07 15.43 0.34
C GLN A 30 13.49 16.81 0.72
N VAL A 31 14.28 17.86 0.67
CA VAL A 31 13.82 19.25 0.92
C VAL A 31 12.81 19.65 -0.15
N ASN A 32 13.11 19.42 -1.43
CA ASN A 32 12.18 19.69 -2.53
C ASN A 32 10.85 18.94 -2.32
N PHE A 33 10.90 17.66 -1.98
CA PHE A 33 9.72 16.86 -1.70
C PHE A 33 8.90 17.43 -0.53
N ALA A 34 9.53 17.70 0.61
CA ALA A 34 8.84 18.20 1.80
C ALA A 34 8.20 19.57 1.57
N VAL A 35 8.92 20.51 0.93
CA VAL A 35 8.39 21.84 0.61
C VAL A 35 7.25 21.75 -0.39
N CYS A 36 7.35 20.91 -1.43
CA CYS A 36 6.25 20.68 -2.38
C CYS A 36 5.01 20.06 -1.72
N GLN A 37 5.18 19.15 -0.75
CA GLN A 37 4.05 18.60 0.00
C GLN A 37 3.38 19.65 0.91
N LEU A 38 4.15 20.52 1.55
CA LEU A 38 3.60 21.65 2.34
C LEU A 38 2.89 22.66 1.43
N PHE A 39 3.45 22.97 0.26
CA PHE A 39 2.77 23.79 -0.74
C PHE A 39 1.47 23.12 -1.22
N ALA A 40 1.49 21.82 -1.49
CA ALA A 40 0.30 21.06 -1.87
C ALA A 40 -0.78 21.10 -0.77
N LEU A 41 -0.40 21.07 0.50
CA LEU A 41 -1.33 21.22 1.63
C LEU A 41 -2.04 22.58 1.61
N LEU A 42 -1.29 23.66 1.41
CA LEU A 42 -1.85 25.02 1.30
C LEU A 42 -2.73 25.16 0.04
N ALA A 43 -2.24 24.65 -1.10
CA ALA A 43 -2.98 24.64 -2.34
C ALA A 43 -4.29 23.82 -2.23
N ALA A 44 -4.30 22.73 -1.48
CA ALA A 44 -5.49 21.92 -1.23
C ALA A 44 -6.56 22.67 -0.44
N PHE A 45 -6.18 23.42 0.60
CA PHE A 45 -7.11 24.33 1.28
C PHE A 45 -7.61 25.44 0.34
N GLY A 46 -6.72 26.06 -0.44
CA GLY A 46 -7.11 27.04 -1.44
C GLY A 46 -8.08 26.46 -2.48
N PHE A 47 -7.81 25.28 -2.99
CA PHE A 47 -8.69 24.57 -3.93
C PHE A 47 -10.08 24.33 -3.32
N ARG A 48 -10.14 23.87 -2.08
CA ARG A 48 -11.41 23.65 -1.38
C ARG A 48 -12.19 24.95 -1.18
N LEU A 49 -11.52 26.05 -0.77
CA LEU A 49 -12.18 27.31 -0.43
C LEU A 49 -12.62 28.11 -1.67
N TYR A 50 -11.75 28.20 -2.68
CA TYR A 50 -11.98 29.07 -3.84
C TYR A 50 -12.56 28.33 -5.06
N LEU A 51 -12.29 27.04 -5.20
CA LEU A 51 -12.73 26.19 -6.31
C LEU A 51 -13.69 25.08 -5.83
N SER A 52 -14.55 25.41 -4.84
CA SER A 52 -15.61 24.49 -4.44
C SER A 52 -16.56 24.19 -5.62
N PRO A 53 -17.26 23.02 -5.63
CA PRO A 53 -18.17 22.66 -6.73
C PRO A 53 -19.27 23.69 -7.00
N SER A 54 -19.62 24.51 -6.00
CA SER A 54 -20.57 25.62 -6.14
C SER A 54 -20.01 26.85 -6.81
N ARG A 55 -18.67 27.01 -6.90
CA ARG A 55 -17.99 28.19 -7.45
C ARG A 55 -17.30 27.93 -8.76
N ALA A 56 -16.84 26.70 -8.98
CA ALA A 56 -16.08 26.33 -10.17
C ALA A 56 -16.63 25.03 -10.79
N GLY A 57 -16.84 25.04 -12.10
CA GLY A 57 -17.26 23.84 -12.83
C GLY A 57 -16.18 22.75 -12.86
N PRO A 58 -16.56 21.49 -13.16
CA PRO A 58 -15.65 20.36 -13.17
C PRO A 58 -14.43 20.56 -14.09
N VAL A 59 -14.59 21.18 -15.24
CA VAL A 59 -13.51 21.43 -16.19
C VAL A 59 -12.40 22.29 -15.57
N VAL A 60 -12.76 23.39 -14.91
CA VAL A 60 -11.81 24.28 -14.24
C VAL A 60 -11.09 23.53 -13.13
N ARG A 61 -11.82 22.74 -12.35
CA ARG A 61 -11.26 21.93 -11.26
C ARG A 61 -10.27 20.88 -11.78
N HIS A 62 -10.59 20.20 -12.87
CA HIS A 62 -9.66 19.26 -13.54
C HIS A 62 -8.38 19.96 -14.01
N VAL A 63 -8.51 21.10 -14.70
CA VAL A 63 -7.36 21.86 -15.23
C VAL A 63 -6.44 22.30 -14.08
N VAL A 64 -6.99 22.93 -13.03
CA VAL A 64 -6.18 23.42 -11.90
C VAL A 64 -5.47 22.27 -11.18
N MET A 65 -6.16 21.16 -10.93
CA MET A 65 -5.57 19.97 -10.31
C MET A 65 -4.39 19.44 -11.12
N THR A 66 -4.54 19.38 -12.44
CA THR A 66 -3.52 18.86 -13.35
C THR A 66 -2.33 19.82 -13.43
N MET A 67 -2.56 21.12 -13.63
CA MET A 67 -1.50 22.10 -13.80
C MET A 67 -0.61 22.20 -12.56
N ILE A 68 -1.20 22.31 -11.37
CA ILE A 68 -0.41 22.32 -10.13
C ILE A 68 0.38 21.00 -9.99
N GLY A 69 -0.23 19.85 -10.29
CA GLY A 69 0.45 18.56 -10.21
C GLY A 69 1.65 18.45 -11.18
N ILE A 70 1.51 18.92 -12.42
CA ILE A 70 2.60 18.99 -13.39
C ILE A 70 3.74 19.89 -12.88
N CYS A 71 3.41 21.08 -12.36
CA CYS A 71 4.41 22.01 -11.80
C CYS A 71 5.19 21.35 -10.64
N LEU A 72 4.50 20.66 -9.72
CA LEU A 72 5.15 19.98 -8.62
C LEU A 72 6.06 18.82 -9.09
N ALA A 73 5.60 18.04 -10.07
CA ALA A 73 6.41 16.96 -10.64
C ALA A 73 7.68 17.50 -11.33
N ILE A 74 7.57 18.56 -12.11
CA ILE A 74 8.73 19.21 -12.78
C ILE A 74 9.66 19.82 -11.72
N PHE A 75 9.13 20.47 -10.68
CA PHE A 75 9.96 21.06 -9.62
C PHE A 75 10.76 19.98 -8.86
N CYS A 76 10.12 18.86 -8.51
CA CYS A 76 10.77 17.77 -7.76
C CYS A 76 11.73 16.93 -8.61
N PHE A 77 11.39 16.66 -9.88
CA PHE A 77 12.08 15.63 -10.68
C PHE A 77 12.72 16.17 -11.98
N GLY A 78 12.47 17.44 -12.33
CA GLY A 78 13.03 18.06 -13.55
C GLY A 78 12.67 17.27 -14.81
N TRP A 79 13.68 17.01 -15.66
CA TRP A 79 13.52 16.25 -16.90
C TRP A 79 12.99 14.83 -16.72
N TYR A 80 13.26 14.21 -15.59
CA TYR A 80 12.79 12.85 -15.31
C TYR A 80 11.27 12.76 -15.10
N SER A 81 10.58 13.88 -14.87
CA SER A 81 9.12 13.93 -14.91
C SER A 81 8.53 13.55 -16.27
N LEU A 82 9.31 13.66 -17.36
CA LEU A 82 8.89 13.20 -18.70
C LEU A 82 8.53 11.71 -18.71
N HIS A 83 9.18 10.87 -17.90
CA HIS A 83 8.81 9.46 -17.82
C HIS A 83 7.38 9.27 -17.34
N ILE A 84 6.90 10.09 -16.42
CA ILE A 84 5.51 10.08 -15.94
C ILE A 84 4.56 10.45 -17.08
N PHE A 85 4.87 11.52 -17.83
CA PHE A 85 4.03 12.00 -18.93
C PHE A 85 4.01 11.02 -20.10
N ILE A 86 5.14 10.38 -20.42
CA ILE A 86 5.23 9.35 -21.46
C ILE A 86 4.36 8.14 -21.09
N GLU A 87 4.46 7.63 -19.85
CA GLU A 87 3.65 6.50 -19.42
C GLU A 87 2.15 6.81 -19.47
N VAL A 88 1.74 7.98 -18.96
CA VAL A 88 0.35 8.47 -19.00
C VAL A 88 -0.15 8.55 -20.42
N SER A 89 0.63 9.15 -21.35
CA SER A 89 0.23 9.33 -22.73
C SER A 89 0.15 8.03 -23.52
N LEU A 90 1.15 7.15 -23.36
CA LEU A 90 1.18 5.82 -23.98
C LEU A 90 -0.02 4.98 -23.56
N CYS A 91 -0.28 4.92 -22.27
CA CYS A 91 -1.38 4.12 -21.74
C CYS A 91 -2.77 4.73 -22.07
N TYR A 92 -2.89 6.05 -22.18
CA TYR A 92 -4.10 6.66 -22.69
C TYR A 92 -4.40 6.22 -24.13
N PHE A 93 -3.39 6.29 -25.01
CA PHE A 93 -3.54 5.82 -26.39
C PHE A 93 -3.99 4.35 -26.45
N ILE A 94 -3.39 3.48 -25.63
CA ILE A 94 -3.78 2.08 -25.54
C ILE A 94 -5.24 1.95 -25.05
N MET A 95 -5.63 2.67 -24.00
CA MET A 95 -7.00 2.65 -23.48
C MET A 95 -8.04 3.10 -24.49
N MET A 96 -7.70 4.07 -25.36
CA MET A 96 -8.62 4.55 -26.38
C MET A 96 -8.74 3.64 -27.60
N LYS A 97 -7.67 2.89 -27.95
CA LYS A 97 -7.62 2.07 -29.17
C LYS A 97 -7.85 0.59 -28.92
N ALA A 98 -7.53 0.07 -27.74
CA ALA A 98 -7.65 -1.34 -27.43
C ALA A 98 -9.12 -1.81 -27.39
N ASN A 99 -9.34 -3.06 -27.79
CA ASN A 99 -10.63 -3.72 -27.58
C ASN A 99 -10.90 -3.88 -26.08
N ILE A 100 -12.15 -3.66 -25.66
CA ILE A 100 -12.57 -3.73 -24.24
C ILE A 100 -12.21 -5.06 -23.59
N SER A 101 -12.30 -6.16 -24.33
CA SER A 101 -11.95 -7.51 -23.80
C SER A 101 -10.49 -7.64 -23.36
N ASN A 102 -9.56 -6.86 -23.95
CA ASN A 102 -8.12 -6.94 -23.71
C ASN A 102 -7.50 -5.64 -23.15
N ILE A 103 -8.29 -4.59 -22.99
CA ILE A 103 -7.82 -3.28 -22.54
C ILE A 103 -6.98 -3.36 -21.25
N HIS A 104 -7.44 -4.16 -20.27
CA HIS A 104 -6.76 -4.37 -19.00
C HIS A 104 -5.41 -5.07 -19.15
N ARG A 105 -5.30 -6.04 -20.08
CA ARG A 105 -4.05 -6.79 -20.33
C ARG A 105 -3.01 -5.90 -21.00
N TYR A 106 -3.39 -5.19 -22.05
CA TYR A 106 -2.46 -4.33 -22.78
C TYR A 106 -1.99 -3.15 -21.94
N SER A 107 -2.89 -2.50 -21.21
CA SER A 107 -2.51 -1.42 -20.29
C SER A 107 -1.64 -1.90 -19.14
N PHE A 108 -1.91 -3.11 -18.60
CA PHE A 108 -1.11 -3.70 -17.54
C PHE A 108 0.32 -4.01 -18.02
N VAL A 109 0.47 -4.67 -19.17
CA VAL A 109 1.78 -5.01 -19.72
C VAL A 109 2.55 -3.75 -20.10
N ALA A 110 1.91 -2.76 -20.71
CA ALA A 110 2.56 -1.52 -21.10
C ALA A 110 3.03 -0.72 -19.87
N ALA A 111 2.17 -0.50 -18.86
CA ALA A 111 2.51 0.28 -17.68
C ALA A 111 3.57 -0.43 -16.82
N MET A 112 3.37 -1.70 -16.49
CA MET A 112 4.35 -2.46 -15.71
C MET A 112 5.67 -2.65 -16.47
N GLY A 113 5.63 -2.87 -17.77
CA GLY A 113 6.82 -2.97 -18.62
C GLY A 113 7.60 -1.67 -18.65
N TYR A 114 6.93 -0.53 -18.85
CA TYR A 114 7.54 0.79 -18.83
C TYR A 114 8.19 1.09 -17.45
N LEU A 115 7.45 0.88 -16.36
CA LEU A 115 7.97 1.00 -15.01
C LEU A 115 9.24 0.15 -14.81
N THR A 116 9.22 -1.12 -15.22
CA THR A 116 10.36 -2.04 -15.08
C THR A 116 11.57 -1.55 -15.87
N VAL A 117 11.38 -1.08 -17.10
CA VAL A 117 12.47 -0.51 -17.93
C VAL A 117 13.07 0.73 -17.25
N CYS A 118 12.25 1.63 -16.71
CA CYS A 118 12.72 2.79 -15.96
C CYS A 118 13.51 2.39 -14.70
N GLN A 119 13.05 1.38 -13.97
CA GLN A 119 13.74 0.88 -12.77
C GLN A 119 15.07 0.19 -13.11
N ILE A 120 15.16 -0.60 -14.19
CA ILE A 120 16.40 -1.18 -14.69
C ILE A 120 17.37 -0.07 -15.08
N SER A 121 16.93 0.88 -15.89
CA SER A 121 17.76 2.00 -16.34
C SER A 121 18.30 2.82 -15.17
N ARG A 122 17.46 3.09 -14.18
CA ARG A 122 17.83 3.80 -12.97
C ARG A 122 18.94 3.10 -12.18
N VAL A 123 18.82 1.80 -12.00
CA VAL A 123 19.72 1.02 -11.14
C VAL A 123 21.03 0.67 -11.85
N TYR A 124 20.96 0.21 -13.11
CA TYR A 124 22.11 -0.39 -13.79
C TYR A 124 22.79 0.53 -14.80
N ILE A 125 22.08 1.54 -15.35
CA ILE A 125 22.64 2.41 -16.39
C ILE A 125 23.07 3.75 -15.78
N PHE A 126 22.23 4.38 -14.98
CA PHE A 126 22.43 5.75 -14.51
C PHE A 126 22.94 5.89 -13.10
N ASN A 127 23.09 4.79 -12.36
CA ASN A 127 23.60 4.77 -10.98
C ASN A 127 22.82 5.70 -10.02
N TYR A 128 21.51 5.90 -10.26
CA TYR A 128 20.65 6.78 -9.45
C TYR A 128 20.23 6.17 -8.11
N GLY A 129 20.72 4.99 -7.74
CA GLY A 129 20.40 4.33 -6.49
C GLY A 129 20.75 5.12 -5.22
N LEU A 130 21.44 6.25 -5.36
CA LEU A 130 21.81 7.16 -4.26
C LEU A 130 20.77 8.24 -3.95
N LEU A 131 19.76 8.46 -4.81
CA LEU A 131 18.70 9.44 -4.55
C LEU A 131 17.63 8.81 -3.66
N SER A 132 17.30 9.47 -2.56
CA SER A 132 16.27 9.02 -1.63
C SER A 132 14.85 9.30 -2.12
N THR A 133 14.71 10.29 -2.99
CA THR A 133 13.43 10.71 -3.59
C THR A 133 13.63 10.96 -5.08
N ASP A 134 13.10 10.09 -5.92
CA ASP A 134 13.20 10.17 -7.37
C ASP A 134 11.85 9.96 -8.08
N PHE A 135 11.87 10.09 -9.40
CA PHE A 135 10.67 9.97 -10.24
C PHE A 135 10.04 8.57 -10.23
N SER A 136 10.75 7.52 -9.78
CA SER A 136 10.22 6.16 -9.78
C SER A 136 9.08 5.98 -8.78
N GLY A 137 9.09 6.70 -7.66
CA GLY A 137 7.99 6.69 -6.69
C GLY A 137 6.66 7.14 -7.30
N PRO A 138 6.58 8.35 -7.87
CA PRO A 138 5.42 8.80 -8.63
C PRO A 138 5.04 7.88 -9.80
N LEU A 139 6.01 7.36 -10.55
CA LEU A 139 5.77 6.44 -11.65
C LEU A 139 5.09 5.15 -11.17
N MET A 140 5.51 4.60 -10.03
CA MET A 140 4.87 3.45 -9.38
C MET A 140 3.40 3.71 -9.04
N ILE A 141 3.07 4.92 -8.57
CA ILE A 141 1.69 5.31 -8.23
C ILE A 141 0.85 5.47 -9.49
N VAL A 142 1.40 6.10 -10.54
CA VAL A 142 0.74 6.27 -11.83
C VAL A 142 0.47 4.91 -12.48
N THR A 143 1.43 3.99 -12.46
CA THR A 143 1.24 2.60 -12.91
C THR A 143 0.07 1.91 -12.19
N GLN A 144 -0.08 2.09 -10.87
CA GLN A 144 -1.23 1.55 -10.14
C GLN A 144 -2.55 2.17 -10.60
N LYS A 145 -2.61 3.49 -10.78
CA LYS A 145 -3.81 4.19 -11.24
C LYS A 145 -4.21 3.76 -12.65
N ILE A 146 -3.26 3.69 -13.58
CA ILE A 146 -3.47 3.25 -14.96
C ILE A 146 -4.03 1.83 -15.01
N THR A 147 -3.37 0.91 -14.33
CA THR A 147 -3.78 -0.49 -14.34
C THR A 147 -5.12 -0.69 -13.64
N SER A 148 -5.36 -0.04 -12.50
CA SER A 148 -6.67 -0.06 -11.83
C SER A 148 -7.79 0.41 -12.76
N LEU A 149 -7.61 1.55 -13.41
CA LEU A 149 -8.61 2.12 -14.33
C LEU A 149 -8.89 1.19 -15.51
N ALA A 150 -7.85 0.60 -16.11
CA ALA A 150 -8.02 -0.34 -17.22
C ALA A 150 -8.83 -1.58 -16.82
N PHE A 151 -8.59 -2.12 -15.62
CA PHE A 151 -9.41 -3.22 -15.09
C PHE A 151 -10.83 -2.79 -14.76
N GLN A 152 -11.04 -1.57 -14.23
CA GLN A 152 -12.37 -1.03 -13.93
C GLN A 152 -13.20 -0.77 -15.21
N ILE A 153 -12.56 -0.31 -16.30
CA ILE A 153 -13.20 -0.16 -17.63
C ILE A 153 -13.56 -1.55 -18.18
N HIS A 154 -12.63 -2.51 -18.12
CA HIS A 154 -12.92 -3.87 -18.55
C HIS A 154 -14.10 -4.49 -17.79
N ASP A 155 -14.16 -4.29 -16.48
CA ASP A 155 -15.25 -4.80 -15.65
C ASP A 155 -16.60 -4.14 -16.01
N GLY A 156 -16.61 -2.81 -16.24
CA GLY A 156 -17.86 -2.08 -16.49
C GLY A 156 -18.39 -2.12 -17.92
N MET A 157 -17.50 -2.30 -18.90
CA MET A 157 -17.90 -2.31 -20.33
C MET A 157 -17.80 -3.69 -20.98
N GLY A 158 -16.99 -4.61 -20.41
CA GLY A 158 -16.68 -5.90 -21.02
C GLY A 158 -17.25 -7.12 -20.30
N ARG A 159 -17.81 -6.96 -19.11
CA ARG A 159 -18.34 -8.07 -18.30
C ARG A 159 -19.79 -7.82 -17.90
N LYS A 160 -20.55 -8.90 -17.76
CA LYS A 160 -21.92 -8.85 -17.24
C LYS A 160 -21.89 -8.59 -15.73
N ASP A 161 -22.89 -7.90 -15.22
CA ASP A 161 -22.99 -7.46 -13.82
C ASP A 161 -23.05 -8.64 -12.83
N ASP A 162 -23.69 -9.72 -13.20
CA ASP A 162 -23.77 -10.96 -12.41
C ASP A 162 -22.44 -11.70 -12.25
N ALA A 163 -21.49 -11.47 -13.19
CA ALA A 163 -20.14 -12.02 -13.15
C ALA A 163 -19.16 -11.18 -12.31
N LEU A 164 -19.60 -10.05 -11.76
CA LEU A 164 -18.77 -9.14 -10.96
C LEU A 164 -18.96 -9.38 -9.47
N THR A 165 -17.85 -9.33 -8.72
CA THR A 165 -17.93 -9.26 -7.25
C THR A 165 -18.50 -7.91 -6.83
N THR A 166 -18.97 -7.79 -5.58
CA THR A 166 -19.51 -6.53 -5.04
C THR A 166 -18.49 -5.37 -5.17
N ASP A 167 -17.21 -5.63 -4.84
CA ASP A 167 -16.14 -4.63 -4.98
C ASP A 167 -15.93 -4.23 -6.45
N GLN A 168 -15.90 -5.21 -7.38
CA GLN A 168 -15.74 -4.95 -8.81
C GLN A 168 -16.91 -4.13 -9.37
N ARG A 169 -18.16 -4.48 -9.01
CA ARG A 169 -19.36 -3.75 -9.44
C ARG A 169 -19.35 -2.30 -8.95
N ARG A 170 -18.98 -2.06 -7.70
CA ARG A 170 -18.86 -0.69 -7.15
C ARG A 170 -17.85 0.16 -7.92
N LEU A 171 -16.73 -0.43 -8.32
CA LEU A 171 -15.64 0.27 -9.00
C LEU A 171 -15.75 0.28 -10.52
N ALA A 172 -16.62 -0.54 -11.11
CA ALA A 172 -16.78 -0.67 -12.55
C ALA A 172 -17.05 0.67 -13.24
N VAL A 173 -16.32 0.97 -14.32
CA VAL A 173 -16.41 2.21 -15.11
C VAL A 173 -17.09 1.88 -16.44
N SER A 174 -18.22 2.54 -16.71
CA SER A 174 -19.11 2.24 -17.85
C SER A 174 -18.77 3.03 -19.12
N ALA A 175 -17.79 3.92 -19.08
CA ALA A 175 -17.35 4.70 -20.24
C ALA A 175 -15.83 4.94 -20.19
N ARG A 176 -15.22 5.12 -21.37
CA ARG A 176 -13.81 5.54 -21.44
C ARG A 176 -13.70 6.99 -20.98
N PRO A 177 -12.65 7.36 -20.19
CA PRO A 177 -12.45 8.73 -19.74
C PRO A 177 -12.10 9.66 -20.90
N THR A 178 -12.52 10.90 -20.80
CA THR A 178 -11.98 11.96 -21.66
C THR A 178 -10.49 12.22 -21.36
N LEU A 179 -9.76 12.84 -22.27
CA LEU A 179 -8.35 13.16 -22.06
C LEU A 179 -8.14 14.00 -20.80
N LEU A 180 -9.01 14.98 -20.56
CA LEU A 180 -8.91 15.85 -19.39
C LEU A 180 -9.14 15.10 -18.08
N GLU A 181 -10.17 14.27 -17.99
CA GLU A 181 -10.44 13.42 -16.82
C GLU A 181 -9.28 12.46 -16.55
N TYR A 182 -8.78 11.83 -17.62
CA TYR A 182 -7.67 10.89 -17.53
C TYR A 182 -6.38 11.56 -17.04
N CYS A 183 -5.97 12.69 -17.67
CA CYS A 183 -4.79 13.42 -17.23
C CYS A 183 -4.94 13.95 -15.82
N SER A 184 -6.09 14.50 -15.46
CA SER A 184 -6.35 15.01 -14.13
C SER A 184 -6.32 13.90 -13.07
N TYR A 185 -6.90 12.74 -13.35
CA TYR A 185 -6.86 11.61 -12.43
C TYR A 185 -5.42 11.15 -12.14
N HIS A 186 -4.56 11.09 -13.16
CA HIS A 186 -3.18 10.60 -12.99
C HIS A 186 -2.24 11.67 -12.45
N LEU A 187 -2.37 12.92 -12.89
CA LEU A 187 -1.41 14.00 -12.64
C LEU A 187 -1.86 15.03 -11.58
N ASN A 188 -2.97 14.77 -10.84
CA ASN A 188 -3.43 15.72 -9.82
C ASN A 188 -2.40 15.94 -8.70
N PHE A 189 -2.33 17.17 -8.21
CA PHE A 189 -1.36 17.57 -7.20
C PHE A 189 -1.56 16.93 -5.82
N LEU A 190 -2.75 16.39 -5.53
CA LEU A 190 -3.02 15.73 -4.25
C LEU A 190 -2.28 14.40 -4.11
N GLY A 191 -1.99 13.74 -5.25
CA GLY A 191 -1.41 12.39 -5.22
C GLY A 191 -0.16 12.18 -6.06
N ILE A 192 0.29 13.15 -6.88
CA ILE A 192 1.39 12.93 -7.84
C ILE A 192 2.75 12.68 -7.17
N LEU A 193 3.04 13.26 -6.01
CA LEU A 193 4.34 13.14 -5.36
C LEU A 193 4.50 11.90 -4.51
N ALA A 194 3.51 11.61 -3.66
CA ALA A 194 3.61 10.54 -2.66
C ALA A 194 2.39 9.60 -2.65
N GLY A 195 1.46 9.74 -3.58
CA GLY A 195 0.20 9.03 -3.53
C GLY A 195 -0.70 9.54 -2.40
N PRO A 196 -1.48 8.71 -1.78
CA PRO A 196 -1.77 7.32 -2.19
C PRO A 196 -2.58 7.23 -3.47
N THR A 197 -2.69 6.02 -4.01
CA THR A 197 -3.60 5.77 -5.12
C THR A 197 -5.06 5.94 -4.68
N SER A 198 -5.92 6.31 -5.62
CA SER A 198 -7.35 6.44 -5.42
C SER A 198 -8.11 5.74 -6.53
N ASN A 199 -9.39 5.46 -6.33
CA ASN A 199 -10.23 4.93 -7.38
C ASN A 199 -10.69 6.05 -8.32
N TYR A 200 -10.81 5.73 -9.62
CA TYR A 200 -11.22 6.71 -10.63
C TYR A 200 -12.62 7.28 -10.33
N LYS A 201 -13.60 6.45 -10.02
CA LYS A 201 -14.98 6.90 -9.70
C LYS A 201 -15.02 7.83 -8.49
N ASP A 202 -14.28 7.51 -7.42
CA ASP A 202 -14.20 8.36 -6.23
C ASP A 202 -13.57 9.72 -6.56
N TYR A 203 -12.54 9.74 -7.44
CA TYR A 203 -11.90 10.98 -7.90
C TYR A 203 -12.82 11.84 -8.76
N ILE A 204 -13.52 11.25 -9.74
CA ILE A 204 -14.47 12.00 -10.58
C ILE A 204 -15.61 12.55 -9.75
N ALA A 205 -16.20 11.75 -8.86
CA ALA A 205 -17.24 12.21 -7.94
C ALA A 205 -16.76 13.38 -7.06
N PHE A 206 -15.48 13.38 -6.64
CA PHE A 206 -14.88 14.50 -5.92
C PHE A 206 -14.78 15.77 -6.79
N ILE A 207 -14.31 15.65 -8.02
CA ILE A 207 -14.21 16.80 -8.94
C ILE A 207 -15.61 17.37 -9.27
N GLU A 208 -16.60 16.51 -9.47
CA GLU A 208 -17.99 16.90 -9.73
C GLU A 208 -18.73 17.42 -8.48
N GLY A 209 -18.18 17.20 -7.28
CA GLY A 209 -18.78 17.60 -6.02
C GLY A 209 -19.84 16.64 -5.47
N ASN A 210 -19.97 15.44 -6.04
CA ASN A 210 -20.99 14.45 -5.67
C ASN A 210 -20.51 13.46 -4.60
N HIS A 211 -19.20 13.43 -4.27
CA HIS A 211 -18.57 12.43 -3.42
C HIS A 211 -19.16 12.33 -2.01
N ILE A 212 -19.56 13.48 -1.40
CA ILE A 212 -20.18 13.51 -0.06
C ILE A 212 -21.52 12.79 -0.09
N ASN A 213 -22.38 13.15 -1.05
CA ASN A 213 -23.72 12.55 -1.18
C ASN A 213 -23.65 11.04 -1.46
N ILE A 214 -22.69 10.60 -2.33
CA ILE A 214 -22.49 9.19 -2.64
C ILE A 214 -22.11 8.41 -1.36
N LYS A 215 -21.16 8.92 -0.56
CA LYS A 215 -20.74 8.26 0.68
C LYS A 215 -21.82 8.19 1.73
N LEU A 216 -22.63 9.24 1.89
CA LEU A 216 -23.77 9.25 2.80
C LEU A 216 -24.90 8.32 2.35
N ILE A 217 -25.08 8.12 1.04
CA ILE A 217 -26.04 7.14 0.51
C ILE A 217 -25.54 5.72 0.73
N GLU A 218 -24.25 5.45 0.54
CA GLU A 218 -23.62 4.15 0.81
C GLU A 218 -23.80 3.74 2.29
N ASP A 219 -23.75 4.68 3.22
CA ASP A 219 -23.92 4.46 4.66
C ASP A 219 -25.41 4.39 5.13
N HIS A 220 -26.38 4.28 4.20
CA HIS A 220 -27.83 4.22 4.50
C HIS A 220 -28.40 5.40 5.30
N TRP A 221 -27.79 6.57 5.26
CA TRP A 221 -28.17 7.76 6.00
C TRP A 221 -29.51 8.41 5.54
N LYS A 222 -30.12 7.93 4.46
CA LYS A 222 -31.39 8.46 3.92
C LYS A 222 -32.62 8.26 4.82
N GLN A 223 -32.51 7.54 5.92
CA GLN A 223 -33.63 7.33 6.83
C GLN A 223 -34.00 8.59 7.66
N GLY A 224 -33.22 9.68 7.59
CA GLY A 224 -33.43 10.89 8.39
C GLY A 224 -34.00 12.14 7.67
N GLY A 225 -34.40 12.04 6.39
CA GLY A 225 -35.07 13.15 5.69
C GLY A 225 -34.22 14.38 5.30
N TYR A 226 -32.91 14.33 5.46
CA TYR A 226 -32.00 15.43 5.07
C TYR A 226 -31.72 15.43 3.58
N THR A 227 -32.11 16.52 2.91
CA THR A 227 -31.93 16.68 1.45
C THR A 227 -30.55 17.24 1.07
N LYS A 228 -29.82 17.87 1.99
CA LYS A 228 -28.46 18.38 1.80
C LYS A 228 -27.67 18.28 3.11
N PHE A 229 -26.53 17.61 3.09
CA PHE A 229 -25.60 17.62 4.19
C PHE A 229 -24.62 18.80 4.04
N PRO A 230 -24.34 19.56 5.12
CA PRO A 230 -23.31 20.61 5.05
C PRO A 230 -21.95 19.99 4.72
N ASP A 231 -21.12 20.70 3.95
CA ASP A 231 -19.79 20.25 3.57
C ASP A 231 -18.94 19.94 4.82
N PRO A 232 -18.58 18.65 5.07
CA PRO A 232 -17.91 18.25 6.31
C PRO A 232 -16.52 18.87 6.43
N SER A 233 -16.20 19.47 7.58
CA SER A 233 -14.90 20.12 7.79
C SER A 233 -13.78 19.10 8.00
N PRO A 234 -12.66 19.17 7.22
CA PRO A 234 -11.51 18.30 7.39
C PRO A 234 -10.53 18.78 8.47
N LEU A 235 -10.70 19.96 9.03
CA LEU A 235 -9.69 20.65 9.85
C LEU A 235 -9.17 19.79 11.00
N ARG A 236 -10.07 19.13 11.75
CA ARG A 236 -9.67 18.25 12.85
C ARG A 236 -8.87 17.05 12.37
N ALA A 237 -9.27 16.44 11.24
CA ALA A 237 -8.55 15.31 10.66
C ALA A 237 -7.17 15.71 10.16
N VAL A 238 -7.08 16.85 9.47
CA VAL A 238 -5.80 17.41 8.99
C VAL A 238 -4.89 17.75 10.17
N ALA A 239 -5.39 18.45 11.20
CA ALA A 239 -4.59 18.80 12.38
C ALA A 239 -4.03 17.54 13.07
N ASN A 240 -4.83 16.51 13.29
CA ASN A 240 -4.39 15.26 13.89
C ASN A 240 -3.31 14.57 13.03
N LYS A 241 -3.49 14.52 11.69
CA LYS A 241 -2.50 13.93 10.79
C LYS A 241 -1.21 14.76 10.74
N MET A 242 -1.28 16.08 10.82
CA MET A 242 -0.10 16.94 10.89
C MET A 242 0.68 16.75 12.19
N ILE A 243 0.02 16.58 13.33
CA ILE A 243 0.69 16.25 14.60
C ILE A 243 1.44 14.91 14.48
N ILE A 244 0.78 13.86 13.95
CA ILE A 244 1.42 12.56 13.73
C ILE A 244 2.60 12.69 12.77
N THR A 245 2.47 13.46 11.70
CA THR A 245 3.53 13.73 10.73
C THR A 245 4.74 14.37 11.40
N LEU A 246 4.54 15.38 12.26
CA LEU A 246 5.63 16.03 13.01
C LEU A 246 6.31 15.07 13.99
N LEU A 247 5.55 14.28 14.73
CA LEU A 247 6.12 13.27 15.64
C LEU A 247 6.98 12.24 14.88
N CYS A 248 6.50 11.78 13.72
CA CYS A 248 7.25 10.86 12.86
C CYS A 248 8.52 11.52 12.28
N LEU A 249 8.47 12.80 11.93
CA LEU A 249 9.65 13.55 11.46
C LEU A 249 10.72 13.68 12.54
N VAL A 250 10.32 14.06 13.76
CA VAL A 250 11.24 14.16 14.92
C VAL A 250 11.86 12.79 15.21
N TRP A 251 11.06 11.73 15.19
CA TRP A 251 11.58 10.38 15.38
C TRP A 251 12.58 10.00 14.27
N PHE A 252 12.21 10.21 13.00
CA PHE A 252 13.06 9.87 11.87
C PHE A 252 14.40 10.63 11.91
N THR A 253 14.38 11.93 12.18
CA THR A 253 15.60 12.74 12.21
C THR A 253 16.47 12.49 13.46
N GLY A 254 15.86 12.21 14.61
CA GLY A 254 16.56 12.05 15.88
C GLY A 254 17.00 10.60 16.18
N ILE A 255 16.17 9.61 15.84
CA ILE A 255 16.38 8.23 16.31
C ILE A 255 16.91 7.32 15.20
N THR A 256 16.38 7.41 13.96
CA THR A 256 16.71 6.45 12.90
C THR A 256 18.21 6.40 12.60
N LYS A 257 18.91 7.51 12.66
CA LYS A 257 20.36 7.59 12.41
C LYS A 257 21.19 6.76 13.40
N ASN A 258 20.70 6.57 14.62
CA ASN A 258 21.40 5.84 15.68
C ASN A 258 21.24 4.32 15.55
N PHE A 259 20.30 3.85 14.74
CA PHE A 259 20.00 2.43 14.56
C PHE A 259 20.00 2.05 13.08
N PRO A 260 21.15 2.16 12.38
CA PRO A 260 21.22 1.85 10.95
C PRO A 260 20.93 0.37 10.69
N ILE A 261 20.11 0.08 9.66
CA ILE A 261 19.75 -1.30 9.29
C ILE A 261 20.97 -2.12 8.84
N SER A 262 21.99 -1.46 8.27
CA SER A 262 23.23 -2.09 7.82
C SER A 262 24.04 -2.71 8.96
N TYR A 263 23.86 -2.25 10.18
CA TYR A 263 24.57 -2.82 11.34
C TYR A 263 24.13 -4.25 11.67
N ASN A 264 22.93 -4.69 11.24
CA ASN A 264 22.49 -6.08 11.35
C ASN A 264 23.40 -7.07 10.56
N VAL A 265 24.19 -6.57 9.64
CA VAL A 265 25.11 -7.35 8.78
C VAL A 265 26.57 -6.98 8.96
N ASP A 266 26.88 -6.20 9.98
CA ASP A 266 28.25 -5.89 10.39
C ASP A 266 28.95 -7.12 10.96
N ASP A 267 30.19 -7.39 10.52
CA ASP A 267 30.93 -8.60 10.92
C ASP A 267 31.25 -8.63 12.40
N LYS A 268 31.68 -7.48 12.94
CA LYS A 268 31.99 -7.34 14.36
C LYS A 268 30.74 -7.53 15.20
N PHE A 269 29.63 -6.89 14.81
CA PHE A 269 28.37 -7.04 15.52
C PHE A 269 27.89 -8.52 15.55
N ILE A 270 27.99 -9.22 14.41
CA ILE A 270 27.57 -10.64 14.32
C ILE A 270 28.45 -11.53 15.16
N SER A 271 29.77 -11.32 15.16
CA SER A 271 30.73 -12.20 15.88
C SER A 271 30.73 -11.98 17.39
N GLU A 272 30.54 -10.74 17.86
CA GLU A 272 30.62 -10.39 19.27
C GLU A 272 29.27 -10.54 20.02
N ASN A 273 28.15 -10.62 19.30
CA ASN A 273 26.83 -10.61 19.93
C ASN A 273 26.09 -11.95 19.82
N SER A 274 25.41 -12.34 20.89
CA SER A 274 24.56 -13.51 20.92
C SER A 274 23.36 -13.37 19.97
N PHE A 275 22.76 -14.50 19.60
CA PHE A 275 21.55 -14.51 18.77
C PHE A 275 20.42 -13.64 19.34
N PHE A 276 20.24 -13.66 20.67
CA PHE A 276 19.22 -12.84 21.33
C PHE A 276 19.46 -11.34 21.13
N TRP A 277 20.69 -10.86 21.31
CA TRP A 277 21.02 -9.45 21.09
C TRP A 277 20.85 -9.03 19.61
N ARG A 278 21.19 -9.92 18.67
CA ARG A 278 20.94 -9.67 17.25
C ARG A 278 19.45 -9.55 16.95
N LEU A 279 18.58 -10.38 17.58
CA LEU A 279 17.12 -10.24 17.47
C LEU A 279 16.62 -8.93 18.06
N CYS A 280 17.12 -8.51 19.22
CA CYS A 280 16.75 -7.23 19.83
C CYS A 280 17.10 -6.05 18.90
N TYR A 281 18.34 -6.04 18.37
CA TYR A 281 18.78 -4.99 17.47
C TYR A 281 17.97 -4.99 16.16
N LEU A 282 17.66 -6.14 15.60
CA LEU A 282 16.78 -6.28 14.44
C LEU A 282 15.44 -5.60 14.66
N VAL A 283 14.77 -5.86 15.78
CA VAL A 283 13.49 -5.23 16.11
C VAL A 283 13.65 -3.71 16.22
N ILE A 284 14.67 -3.24 16.96
CA ILE A 284 14.90 -1.79 17.14
C ILE A 284 15.17 -1.10 15.79
N SER A 285 16.08 -1.62 14.98
CA SER A 285 16.51 -0.98 13.72
C SER A 285 15.38 -0.93 12.67
N VAL A 286 14.56 -1.98 12.58
CA VAL A 286 13.40 -1.98 11.67
C VAL A 286 12.31 -1.04 12.15
N HIS A 287 11.99 -1.01 13.46
CA HIS A 287 11.03 -0.03 13.99
C HIS A 287 11.54 1.41 13.82
N ALA A 288 12.83 1.65 14.02
CA ALA A 288 13.44 2.96 13.78
C ALA A 288 13.34 3.42 12.31
N SER A 289 13.21 2.50 11.35
CA SER A 289 13.08 2.82 9.92
C SER A 289 11.65 3.15 9.47
N ARG A 290 10.62 2.72 10.22
CA ARG A 290 9.19 2.89 9.85
C ARG A 290 8.72 4.34 9.80
N PRO A 291 9.14 5.25 10.71
CA PRO A 291 8.64 6.62 10.76
C PRO A 291 8.86 7.42 9.49
N LYS A 292 9.86 7.09 8.67
CA LYS A 292 10.05 7.66 7.33
C LYS A 292 8.80 7.48 6.45
N TYR A 293 8.22 6.30 6.44
CA TYR A 293 7.02 5.98 5.65
C TYR A 293 5.77 6.56 6.30
N TYR A 294 5.69 6.51 7.63
CA TYR A 294 4.59 7.13 8.39
C TYR A 294 4.51 8.63 8.11
N PHE A 295 5.65 9.32 8.15
CA PHE A 295 5.76 10.74 7.79
C PHE A 295 5.23 11.02 6.39
N ALA A 296 5.80 10.35 5.37
CA ALA A 296 5.48 10.64 3.98
C ALA A 296 4.01 10.38 3.63
N TRP A 297 3.47 9.23 4.04
CA TRP A 297 2.09 8.85 3.70
C TRP A 297 1.04 9.55 4.55
N THR A 298 1.32 9.87 5.82
CA THR A 298 0.38 10.65 6.65
C THR A 298 0.31 12.09 6.19
N LEU A 299 1.43 12.69 5.76
CA LEU A 299 1.45 14.02 5.16
C LEU A 299 0.63 14.06 3.86
N ALA A 300 0.85 13.10 2.96
CA ALA A 300 0.08 13.00 1.72
C ALA A 300 -1.43 12.79 1.97
N ASP A 301 -1.79 12.01 2.99
CA ASP A 301 -3.19 11.83 3.41
C ASP A 301 -3.78 13.15 3.97
N ALA A 302 -3.01 13.93 4.74
CA ALA A 302 -3.41 15.25 5.20
C ALA A 302 -3.67 16.22 4.04
N VAL A 303 -2.84 16.19 2.99
CA VAL A 303 -3.01 16.98 1.75
C VAL A 303 -4.34 16.64 1.08
N ASN A 304 -4.64 15.35 0.91
CA ASN A 304 -5.91 14.90 0.32
C ASN A 304 -7.11 15.35 1.17
N ASN A 305 -7.03 15.20 2.49
CA ASN A 305 -8.11 15.64 3.39
C ASN A 305 -8.33 17.14 3.34
N ALA A 306 -7.26 17.95 3.29
CA ALA A 306 -7.35 19.40 3.18
C ALA A 306 -8.14 19.84 1.93
N GLY A 307 -7.96 19.12 0.81
CA GLY A 307 -8.73 19.30 -0.41
C GLY A 307 -10.20 18.83 -0.33
N GLY A 308 -10.54 18.03 0.68
CA GLY A 308 -11.85 17.40 0.84
C GLY A 308 -11.96 15.99 0.27
N PHE A 309 -10.91 15.47 -0.36
CA PHE A 309 -10.94 14.16 -1.05
C PHE A 309 -10.80 12.94 -0.12
N GLY A 310 -10.63 13.15 1.17
CA GLY A 310 -10.47 12.05 2.15
C GLY A 310 -11.77 11.62 2.84
N PHE A 311 -12.90 12.29 2.60
CA PHE A 311 -14.17 11.98 3.26
C PHE A 311 -14.69 10.60 2.87
N ASN A 312 -15.05 9.78 3.90
CA ASN A 312 -15.48 8.40 3.75
C ASN A 312 -16.75 8.07 4.56
N GLY A 313 -17.69 9.03 4.62
CA GLY A 313 -18.94 8.83 5.32
C GLY A 313 -18.84 9.00 6.84
N LEU A 314 -19.70 8.30 7.57
CA LEU A 314 -19.82 8.36 9.03
C LEU A 314 -19.42 7.04 9.68
N ASP A 315 -18.93 7.10 10.90
CA ASP A 315 -18.74 5.90 11.73
C ASP A 315 -20.07 5.48 12.41
N LYS A 316 -20.04 4.37 13.13
CA LYS A 316 -21.21 3.84 13.87
C LYS A 316 -21.74 4.80 14.94
N ASN A 317 -20.95 5.78 15.35
CA ASN A 317 -21.27 6.77 16.35
C ASN A 317 -21.69 8.13 15.72
N GLY A 318 -21.77 8.20 14.38
CA GLY A 318 -22.09 9.43 13.64
C GLY A 318 -20.92 10.40 13.46
N ASN A 319 -19.68 10.02 13.79
CA ASN A 319 -18.52 10.88 13.56
C ASN A 319 -18.06 10.83 12.09
N LEU A 320 -17.58 11.97 11.59
CA LEU A 320 -17.06 12.10 10.24
C LEU A 320 -15.78 11.25 10.06
N ARG A 321 -15.79 10.38 9.07
CA ARG A 321 -14.60 9.58 8.67
C ARG A 321 -13.83 10.27 7.58
N TRP A 322 -12.49 10.34 7.75
CA TRP A 322 -11.54 10.96 6.82
C TRP A 322 -10.42 10.00 6.44
N ASP A 323 -10.79 8.75 6.16
CA ASP A 323 -9.87 7.63 5.91
C ASP A 323 -9.97 7.04 4.48
N LEU A 324 -10.72 7.67 3.56
CA LEU A 324 -10.89 7.18 2.17
C LEU A 324 -9.56 6.94 1.48
N ILE A 325 -8.60 7.84 1.69
CA ILE A 325 -7.28 7.85 1.04
C ILE A 325 -6.18 7.39 2.00
N SER A 326 -6.51 7.04 3.23
CA SER A 326 -5.50 6.62 4.20
C SER A 326 -4.74 5.39 3.71
N ASN A 327 -3.42 5.47 3.81
CA ASN A 327 -2.50 4.41 3.38
C ASN A 327 -1.95 3.61 4.56
N LEU A 328 -2.16 4.10 5.78
CA LEU A 328 -1.69 3.53 7.03
C LEU A 328 -2.75 3.60 8.13
N ASN A 329 -2.77 2.56 8.97
CA ASN A 329 -3.30 2.66 10.32
C ASN A 329 -2.18 2.26 11.28
N ILE A 330 -1.43 3.27 11.76
CA ILE A 330 -0.21 3.07 12.57
C ILE A 330 -0.51 2.24 13.81
N TRP A 331 -1.61 2.55 14.52
CA TRP A 331 -1.98 1.81 15.72
C TRP A 331 -2.20 0.32 15.44
N ASN A 332 -2.96 0.00 14.40
CA ASN A 332 -3.22 -1.38 14.02
C ASN A 332 -1.97 -2.11 13.52
N ILE A 333 -0.99 -1.41 12.93
CA ILE A 333 0.29 -1.98 12.53
C ILE A 333 1.11 -2.36 13.76
N GLU A 334 1.28 -1.43 14.70
CA GLU A 334 2.14 -1.63 15.86
C GLU A 334 1.54 -2.60 16.89
N THR A 335 0.21 -2.70 16.93
CA THR A 335 -0.51 -3.64 17.81
C THR A 335 -1.00 -4.91 17.12
N ALA A 336 -0.55 -5.19 15.88
CA ALA A 336 -1.04 -6.30 15.09
C ALA A 336 -0.80 -7.67 15.77
N THR A 337 -1.87 -8.37 16.10
CA THR A 337 -1.84 -9.74 16.64
C THR A 337 -1.89 -10.81 15.53
N SER A 338 -1.76 -10.43 14.28
CA SER A 338 -1.64 -11.34 13.15
C SER A 338 -0.95 -10.67 11.98
N PHE A 339 -0.23 -11.47 11.20
CA PHE A 339 0.46 -11.01 10.00
C PHE A 339 -0.53 -10.38 8.99
N LYS A 340 -1.73 -10.97 8.85
CA LYS A 340 -2.80 -10.40 8.03
C LYS A 340 -3.21 -9.01 8.50
N MET A 341 -3.41 -8.79 9.81
CA MET A 341 -3.80 -7.49 10.36
C MET A 341 -2.76 -6.41 10.02
N CYS A 342 -1.47 -6.74 10.07
CA CYS A 342 -0.43 -5.80 9.68
C CYS A 342 -0.48 -5.48 8.17
N LEU A 343 -0.57 -6.50 7.30
CA LEU A 343 -0.67 -6.31 5.85
C LEU A 343 -1.91 -5.51 5.44
N ASP A 344 -3.04 -5.71 6.10
CA ASP A 344 -4.29 -4.99 5.82
C ASP A 344 -4.24 -3.51 6.24
N ASN A 345 -3.27 -3.12 7.10
CA ASN A 345 -3.15 -1.76 7.63
C ASN A 345 -1.87 -1.03 7.18
N TRP A 346 -0.98 -1.73 6.47
CA TRP A 346 0.23 -1.18 5.85
C TRP A 346 0.05 -1.03 4.35
N ASN A 347 0.31 0.17 3.80
CA ASN A 347 0.20 0.48 2.38
C ASN A 347 -1.16 0.03 1.79
N ILE A 348 -2.23 0.46 2.47
CA ILE A 348 -3.62 -0.01 2.27
C ILE A 348 -4.05 0.12 0.81
N GLN A 349 -3.74 1.24 0.17
CA GLN A 349 -4.17 1.49 -1.21
C GLN A 349 -3.44 0.59 -2.21
N THR A 350 -2.15 0.31 -1.99
CA THR A 350 -1.41 -0.68 -2.78
C THR A 350 -1.96 -2.10 -2.55
N GLY A 351 -2.29 -2.44 -1.30
CA GLY A 351 -2.97 -3.69 -0.98
C GLY A 351 -4.30 -3.85 -1.72
N ALA A 352 -5.11 -2.79 -1.77
CA ALA A 352 -6.38 -2.76 -2.51
C ALA A 352 -6.15 -2.91 -4.03
N TRP A 353 -5.14 -2.24 -4.59
CA TRP A 353 -4.72 -2.41 -5.98
C TRP A 353 -4.33 -3.86 -6.27
N LEU A 354 -3.42 -4.45 -5.50
CA LEU A 354 -2.98 -5.84 -5.67
C LEU A 354 -4.14 -6.83 -5.58
N LYS A 355 -5.08 -6.60 -4.65
CA LYS A 355 -6.31 -7.39 -4.53
C LYS A 355 -7.14 -7.29 -5.80
N SER A 356 -7.33 -6.08 -6.31
CA SER A 356 -8.20 -5.82 -7.49
C SER A 356 -7.63 -6.38 -8.79
N VAL A 357 -6.31 -6.19 -9.04
CA VAL A 357 -5.71 -6.56 -10.34
C VAL A 357 -5.16 -7.99 -10.38
N CYS A 358 -4.84 -8.59 -9.23
CA CYS A 358 -4.19 -9.90 -9.14
C CYS A 358 -4.93 -10.88 -8.23
N TYR A 359 -5.00 -10.64 -6.91
CA TYR A 359 -5.46 -11.61 -5.92
C TYR A 359 -6.87 -12.15 -6.20
N SER A 360 -7.83 -11.27 -6.47
CA SER A 360 -9.24 -11.64 -6.73
C SER A 360 -9.48 -12.22 -8.12
N ARG A 361 -8.48 -12.20 -9.00
CA ARG A 361 -8.58 -12.67 -10.39
C ARG A 361 -7.77 -13.93 -10.65
N ALA A 362 -6.85 -14.27 -9.76
CA ALA A 362 -6.03 -15.46 -9.87
C ALA A 362 -6.83 -16.70 -9.42
N PRO A 363 -7.01 -17.72 -10.30
CA PRO A 363 -7.74 -18.92 -9.94
C PRO A 363 -7.01 -19.80 -8.93
N ASN A 364 -5.67 -19.80 -9.00
CA ASN A 364 -4.77 -20.57 -8.14
C ASN A 364 -3.58 -19.73 -7.70
N PHE A 365 -2.98 -20.09 -6.56
CA PHE A 365 -1.75 -19.45 -6.04
C PHE A 365 -1.85 -17.91 -5.87
N SER A 366 -3.07 -17.39 -5.63
CA SER A 366 -3.34 -15.95 -5.56
C SER A 366 -2.39 -15.21 -4.61
N THR A 367 -2.09 -15.79 -3.45
CA THR A 367 -1.14 -15.20 -2.48
C THR A 367 0.27 -15.09 -3.06
N ALA A 368 0.79 -16.14 -3.68
CA ALA A 368 2.14 -16.15 -4.26
C ALA A 368 2.25 -15.17 -5.43
N LEU A 369 1.29 -15.20 -6.36
CA LEU A 369 1.25 -14.28 -7.50
C LEU A 369 1.17 -12.82 -7.06
N THR A 370 0.40 -12.53 -6.01
CA THR A 370 0.28 -11.17 -5.46
C THR A 370 1.60 -10.67 -4.88
N PHE A 371 2.34 -11.49 -4.12
CA PHE A 371 3.66 -11.13 -3.61
C PHE A 371 4.70 -10.96 -4.71
N ILE A 372 4.68 -11.82 -5.75
CA ILE A 372 5.59 -11.70 -6.90
C ILE A 372 5.29 -10.41 -7.68
N LEU A 373 4.01 -10.10 -7.92
CA LEU A 373 3.63 -8.83 -8.55
C LEU A 373 4.07 -7.63 -7.71
N SER A 374 3.92 -7.72 -6.39
CA SER A 374 4.39 -6.66 -5.48
C SER A 374 5.91 -6.48 -5.56
N ALA A 375 6.69 -7.57 -5.62
CA ALA A 375 8.15 -7.48 -5.80
C ALA A 375 8.51 -6.77 -7.10
N LEU A 376 7.90 -7.18 -8.21
CA LEU A 376 8.13 -6.58 -9.53
C LEU A 376 7.78 -5.09 -9.57
N TRP A 377 6.66 -4.71 -8.94
CA TRP A 377 6.24 -3.32 -8.87
C TRP A 377 7.21 -2.46 -8.02
N HIS A 378 7.78 -3.01 -6.93
CA HIS A 378 8.76 -2.30 -6.10
C HIS A 378 10.09 -2.06 -6.83
N GLY A 379 10.48 -2.96 -7.75
CA GLY A 379 11.63 -2.76 -8.60
C GLY A 379 12.54 -3.96 -8.75
N VAL A 380 13.76 -3.70 -9.23
CA VAL A 380 14.71 -4.73 -9.66
C VAL A 380 15.75 -5.09 -8.60
N TYR A 381 15.73 -4.47 -7.44
CA TYR A 381 16.66 -4.83 -6.37
C TYR A 381 16.37 -6.23 -5.82
N PRO A 382 17.39 -7.10 -5.72
CA PRO A 382 17.20 -8.47 -5.21
C PRO A 382 16.52 -8.54 -3.84
N GLY A 383 16.81 -7.58 -2.96
CA GLY A 383 16.23 -7.51 -1.62
C GLY A 383 14.69 -7.48 -1.62
N TYR A 384 14.05 -6.87 -2.61
CA TYR A 384 12.60 -6.89 -2.77
C TYR A 384 12.08 -8.32 -2.99
N TYR A 385 12.74 -9.07 -3.88
CA TYR A 385 12.35 -10.45 -4.17
C TYR A 385 12.57 -11.36 -2.96
N PHE A 386 13.68 -11.24 -2.25
CA PHE A 386 13.89 -11.96 -0.99
C PHE A 386 12.79 -11.68 0.02
N THR A 387 12.40 -10.42 0.20
CA THR A 387 11.31 -10.00 1.09
C THR A 387 10.00 -10.68 0.71
N PHE A 388 9.54 -10.48 -0.52
CA PHE A 388 8.22 -10.94 -0.93
C PHE A 388 8.13 -12.46 -1.10
N VAL A 389 9.20 -13.12 -1.56
CA VAL A 389 9.25 -14.60 -1.64
C VAL A 389 9.25 -15.22 -0.23
N THR A 390 10.01 -14.65 0.72
CA THR A 390 9.99 -15.10 2.13
C THR A 390 8.64 -14.84 2.80
N ALA A 391 7.93 -13.77 2.42
CA ALA A 391 6.61 -13.47 2.96
C ALA A 391 5.54 -14.51 2.59
N ILE A 392 5.70 -15.25 1.47
CA ILE A 392 4.74 -16.28 1.04
C ILE A 392 4.61 -17.40 2.08
N PRO A 393 5.67 -18.18 2.39
CA PRO A 393 5.57 -19.27 3.36
C PRO A 393 5.18 -18.76 4.76
N ILE A 394 5.67 -17.60 5.18
CA ILE A 394 5.32 -17.02 6.49
C ILE A 394 3.83 -16.69 6.56
N THR A 395 3.25 -16.09 5.51
CA THR A 395 1.81 -15.81 5.45
C THR A 395 0.97 -17.09 5.51
N LEU A 396 1.36 -18.12 4.77
CA LEU A 396 0.65 -19.40 4.74
C LEU A 396 0.76 -20.10 6.11
N THR A 397 1.95 -20.10 6.72
CA THR A 397 2.17 -20.67 8.04
C THR A 397 1.38 -19.93 9.12
N ALA A 398 1.40 -18.60 9.13
CA ALA A 398 0.64 -17.79 10.07
C ALA A 398 -0.88 -18.04 9.98
N ARG A 399 -1.42 -18.18 8.76
CA ARG A 399 -2.83 -18.57 8.56
C ARG A 399 -3.11 -19.96 9.09
N ALA A 400 -2.26 -20.94 8.77
CA ALA A 400 -2.41 -22.32 9.24
C ALA A 400 -2.33 -22.43 10.77
N VAL A 401 -1.38 -21.77 11.41
CA VAL A 401 -1.25 -21.72 12.87
C VAL A 401 -2.50 -21.10 13.49
N ARG A 402 -2.94 -19.94 12.98
CA ARG A 402 -4.12 -19.25 13.52
C ARG A 402 -5.39 -20.09 13.40
N SER A 403 -5.63 -20.73 12.26
CA SER A 403 -6.83 -21.58 12.05
C SER A 403 -6.83 -22.82 12.94
N ASN A 404 -5.65 -23.40 13.22
CA ASN A 404 -5.54 -24.62 14.01
C ASN A 404 -5.53 -24.39 15.53
N PHE A 405 -5.04 -23.24 16.00
CA PHE A 405 -4.78 -23.06 17.43
C PHE A 405 -5.63 -21.98 18.10
N ARG A 406 -6.07 -20.95 17.41
CA ARG A 406 -6.74 -19.80 18.03
C ARG A 406 -7.96 -20.18 18.86
N HIS A 407 -8.76 -21.13 18.40
CA HIS A 407 -10.00 -21.52 19.05
C HIS A 407 -9.79 -22.08 20.47
N TYR A 408 -8.64 -22.71 20.75
CA TYR A 408 -8.32 -23.20 22.10
C TYR A 408 -8.13 -22.07 23.12
N PHE A 409 -7.73 -20.89 22.67
CA PHE A 409 -7.43 -19.74 23.52
C PHE A 409 -8.63 -18.79 23.68
N LEU A 410 -9.75 -19.05 23.02
CA LEU A 410 -10.94 -18.19 23.12
C LEU A 410 -11.86 -18.58 24.29
N SER A 411 -11.55 -19.66 25.01
CA SER A 411 -12.35 -20.18 26.12
C SER A 411 -12.34 -19.27 27.37
N SER A 412 -11.30 -18.47 27.57
CA SER A 412 -11.24 -17.49 28.64
C SER A 412 -10.58 -16.18 28.22
N LYS A 413 -10.92 -15.08 28.91
CA LYS A 413 -10.33 -13.76 28.65
C LYS A 413 -8.81 -13.76 28.88
N THR A 414 -8.33 -14.43 29.90
CA THR A 414 -6.90 -14.54 30.24
C THR A 414 -6.13 -15.28 29.17
N LEU A 415 -6.62 -16.45 28.72
CA LEU A 415 -5.99 -17.21 27.65
C LEU A 415 -5.97 -16.43 26.33
N LYS A 416 -7.04 -15.69 26.04
CA LYS A 416 -7.09 -14.83 24.85
C LYS A 416 -6.03 -13.74 24.90
N VAL A 417 -5.86 -13.05 26.04
CA VAL A 417 -4.83 -12.00 26.19
C VAL A 417 -3.42 -12.60 26.05
N PHE A 418 -3.16 -13.75 26.64
CA PHE A 418 -1.89 -14.47 26.51
C PHE A 418 -1.59 -14.82 25.04
N TYR A 419 -2.59 -15.37 24.34
CA TYR A 419 -2.47 -15.65 22.90
C TYR A 419 -2.19 -14.38 22.09
N ASP A 420 -2.91 -13.30 22.36
CA ASP A 420 -2.77 -12.04 21.64
C ASP A 420 -1.35 -11.44 21.86
N ILE A 421 -0.77 -11.54 23.05
CA ILE A 421 0.62 -11.09 23.33
C ILE A 421 1.63 -11.93 22.55
N ILE A 422 1.53 -13.26 22.58
CA ILE A 422 2.46 -14.15 21.86
C ILE A 422 2.36 -13.91 20.35
N THR A 423 1.15 -13.81 19.83
CA THR A 423 0.95 -13.62 18.40
C THR A 423 1.35 -12.21 17.95
N TRP A 424 1.19 -11.19 18.79
CA TRP A 424 1.75 -9.87 18.54
C TRP A 424 3.27 -9.91 18.44
N ALA A 425 3.96 -10.44 19.46
CA ALA A 425 5.43 -10.54 19.46
C ALA A 425 5.96 -11.33 18.25
N SER A 426 5.34 -12.48 17.95
CA SER A 426 5.69 -13.30 16.78
C SER A 426 5.45 -12.57 15.47
N THR A 427 4.38 -11.79 15.36
CA THR A 427 4.06 -11.00 14.16
C THR A 427 5.08 -9.89 13.96
N GLN A 428 5.41 -9.11 15.00
CA GLN A 428 6.41 -8.05 14.90
C GLN A 428 7.79 -8.59 14.53
N LEU A 429 8.20 -9.70 15.13
CA LEU A 429 9.47 -10.35 14.82
C LEU A 429 9.52 -10.87 13.36
N ALA A 430 8.45 -11.53 12.91
CA ALA A 430 8.35 -12.00 11.53
C ALA A 430 8.41 -10.83 10.52
N LEU A 431 7.73 -9.73 10.82
CA LEU A 431 7.78 -8.52 9.99
C LEU A 431 9.19 -7.92 9.92
N CYS A 432 9.88 -7.81 11.07
CA CYS A 432 11.26 -7.33 11.11
C CYS A 432 12.18 -8.21 10.27
N TYR A 433 12.03 -9.54 10.38
CA TYR A 433 12.82 -10.49 9.60
C TYR A 433 12.57 -10.36 8.08
N ILE A 434 11.30 -10.22 7.66
CA ILE A 434 10.92 -10.13 6.25
C ILE A 434 11.34 -8.79 5.64
N VAL A 435 11.21 -7.68 6.38
CA VAL A 435 11.45 -6.32 5.87
C VAL A 435 12.94 -5.99 5.76
N THR A 436 13.81 -6.67 6.51
CA THR A 436 15.25 -6.39 6.49
C THR A 436 15.88 -6.53 5.09
N PRO A 437 15.65 -7.58 4.29
CA PRO A 437 16.12 -7.64 2.90
C PRO A 437 15.64 -6.47 2.03
N PHE A 438 14.40 -6.02 2.24
CA PHE A 438 13.85 -4.85 1.55
C PHE A 438 14.68 -3.59 1.80
N LEU A 439 15.17 -3.42 3.03
CA LEU A 439 15.97 -2.27 3.42
C LEU A 439 17.45 -2.42 3.04
N LEU A 440 17.96 -3.67 2.98
CA LEU A 440 19.34 -3.96 2.58
C LEU A 440 19.54 -3.93 1.06
N LEU A 441 18.50 -4.14 0.26
CA LEU A 441 18.43 -4.09 -1.21
C LEU A 441 19.26 -5.14 -1.94
N ALA A 442 20.51 -5.40 -1.55
CA ALA A 442 21.46 -6.27 -2.26
C ALA A 442 21.42 -7.73 -1.80
N THR A 443 21.89 -8.65 -2.65
CA THR A 443 21.92 -10.11 -2.39
C THR A 443 22.88 -10.47 -1.26
N GLU A 444 24.12 -9.99 -1.32
CA GLU A 444 25.17 -10.36 -0.36
C GLU A 444 24.79 -10.02 1.08
N PRO A 445 24.43 -8.77 1.46
CA PRO A 445 24.03 -8.46 2.81
C PRO A 445 22.74 -9.19 3.23
N THR A 446 21.83 -9.48 2.30
CA THR A 446 20.63 -10.26 2.59
C THR A 446 20.95 -11.70 2.99
N ILE A 447 21.82 -12.38 2.24
CA ILE A 447 22.25 -13.74 2.56
C ILE A 447 23.04 -13.77 3.88
N LYS A 448 23.91 -12.78 4.11
CA LYS A 448 24.64 -12.60 5.36
C LYS A 448 23.69 -12.43 6.55
N PHE A 449 22.66 -11.61 6.41
CA PHE A 449 21.60 -11.46 7.39
C PHE A 449 20.88 -12.78 7.68
N TYR A 450 20.44 -13.50 6.67
CA TYR A 450 19.77 -14.78 6.86
C TYR A 450 20.66 -15.83 7.56
N LYS A 451 21.92 -15.90 7.17
CA LYS A 451 22.91 -16.78 7.84
C LYS A 451 23.10 -16.39 9.30
N SER A 452 23.26 -15.09 9.61
CA SER A 452 23.42 -14.60 10.97
C SER A 452 22.20 -14.89 11.85
N MET A 453 21.02 -14.99 11.23
CA MET A 453 19.75 -15.35 11.87
C MET A 453 19.42 -16.84 11.75
N TYR A 454 20.35 -17.70 11.35
CA TYR A 454 20.19 -19.16 11.22
C TYR A 454 18.96 -19.57 10.39
N PHE A 455 18.50 -18.76 9.45
CA PHE A 455 17.28 -18.99 8.65
C PHE A 455 16.05 -19.39 9.47
N HIS A 456 15.97 -18.99 10.75
CA HIS A 456 15.00 -19.53 11.72
C HIS A 456 13.54 -19.47 11.24
N PHE A 457 13.09 -18.38 10.58
CA PHE A 457 11.72 -18.34 10.04
C PHE A 457 11.53 -19.23 8.82
N HIS A 458 12.53 -19.41 7.96
CA HIS A 458 12.45 -20.34 6.84
C HIS A 458 12.34 -21.79 7.35
N LEU A 459 13.17 -22.17 8.31
CA LEU A 459 13.13 -23.49 8.94
C LEU A 459 11.81 -23.72 9.67
N LEU A 460 11.34 -22.74 10.44
CA LEU A 460 10.04 -22.80 11.11
C LEU A 460 8.90 -23.05 10.13
N CYS A 461 8.86 -22.33 9.01
CA CYS A 461 7.84 -22.52 7.99
C CYS A 461 7.94 -23.88 7.31
N ALA A 462 9.17 -24.34 7.00
CA ALA A 462 9.39 -25.65 6.40
C ALA A 462 8.95 -26.81 7.29
N LEU A 463 9.06 -26.66 8.61
CA LEU A 463 8.63 -27.67 9.58
C LEU A 463 7.12 -27.59 9.87
N VAL A 464 6.62 -26.41 10.19
CA VAL A 464 5.26 -26.24 10.72
C VAL A 464 4.18 -26.36 9.64
N LEU A 465 4.42 -25.80 8.44
CA LEU A 465 3.39 -25.76 7.40
C LEU A 465 2.99 -27.15 6.87
N PRO A 466 3.93 -28.06 6.55
CA PRO A 466 3.58 -29.41 6.14
C PRO A 466 2.85 -30.20 7.23
N VAL A 467 3.34 -30.11 8.49
CA VAL A 467 2.71 -30.82 9.64
C VAL A 467 1.25 -30.39 9.81
N LEU A 468 0.98 -29.07 9.77
CA LEU A 468 -0.40 -28.57 9.92
C LEU A 468 -1.28 -28.92 8.69
N LYS A 469 -0.72 -28.96 7.49
CA LYS A 469 -1.48 -29.42 6.29
C LYS A 469 -1.84 -30.90 6.39
N ILE A 470 -0.88 -31.76 6.80
CA ILE A 470 -1.12 -33.19 6.99
C ILE A 470 -2.19 -33.42 8.07
N ARG A 471 -2.09 -32.73 9.21
CA ARG A 471 -3.08 -32.80 10.29
C ARG A 471 -4.48 -32.43 9.78
N ASN A 472 -4.61 -31.32 9.04
CA ASN A 472 -5.89 -30.88 8.50
C ASN A 472 -6.46 -31.90 7.50
N TRP A 473 -5.62 -32.46 6.63
CA TRP A 473 -6.02 -33.53 5.71
C TRP A 473 -6.53 -34.77 6.44
N MET A 474 -5.80 -35.26 7.45
CA MET A 474 -6.23 -36.40 8.28
C MET A 474 -7.55 -36.15 9.01
N MET A 475 -7.78 -34.90 9.51
CA MET A 475 -9.06 -34.55 10.14
C MET A 475 -10.22 -34.58 9.16
N VAL A 476 -10.05 -34.04 7.95
CA VAL A 476 -11.07 -34.07 6.90
C VAL A 476 -11.38 -35.53 6.52
N GLU A 477 -10.38 -36.38 6.34
CA GLU A 477 -10.55 -37.80 6.02
C GLU A 477 -11.29 -38.55 7.14
N LYS A 478 -10.96 -38.25 8.42
CA LYS A 478 -11.64 -38.85 9.58
C LYS A 478 -13.13 -38.46 9.64
N ILE A 479 -13.44 -37.19 9.37
CA ILE A 479 -14.82 -36.68 9.31
C ILE A 479 -15.56 -37.33 8.13
N ALA A 480 -14.95 -37.43 6.96
CA ALA A 480 -15.55 -38.09 5.79
C ALA A 480 -15.86 -39.59 6.06
N LYS A 481 -14.93 -40.32 6.69
CA LYS A 481 -15.14 -41.73 7.11
C LYS A 481 -16.25 -41.84 8.16
N SER A 482 -16.31 -40.94 9.15
CA SER A 482 -17.35 -40.92 10.18
C SER A 482 -18.74 -40.67 9.57
N ASN A 483 -18.85 -39.75 8.60
CA ASN A 483 -20.09 -39.45 7.91
C ASN A 483 -20.53 -40.62 7.01
N LEU A 484 -19.61 -41.32 6.35
CA LEU A 484 -19.91 -42.55 5.58
C LEU A 484 -20.40 -43.67 6.48
N THR A 485 -19.82 -43.83 7.69
CA THR A 485 -20.25 -44.83 8.66
C THR A 485 -21.63 -44.50 9.24
N SER A 486 -21.93 -43.22 9.46
CA SER A 486 -23.26 -42.80 9.94
C SER A 486 -24.36 -42.88 8.84
N LEU A 487 -23.99 -42.72 7.56
CA LEU A 487 -24.89 -42.90 6.44
C LEU A 487 -25.23 -44.40 6.20
N ASN A 488 -24.31 -45.29 6.51
CA ASN A 488 -24.58 -46.76 6.46
C ASN A 488 -25.42 -47.25 7.64
N VAL A 489 -25.60 -46.48 8.71
CA VAL A 489 -26.43 -46.84 9.88
C VAL A 489 -27.86 -46.28 9.75
N ASN A 490 -28.07 -45.21 8.98
CA ASN A 490 -29.39 -44.60 8.78
C ASN A 490 -29.71 -44.46 7.27
N SER A 491 -30.08 -45.55 6.66
CA SER A 491 -30.79 -45.50 5.37
C SER A 491 -32.17 -44.84 5.58
N PHE A 492 -32.43 -43.82 4.80
CA PHE A 492 -33.66 -43.02 4.61
C PHE A 492 -33.74 -41.68 5.35
N HIS A 493 -33.73 -40.62 4.51
CA HIS A 493 -34.08 -39.21 4.75
C HIS A 493 -32.99 -38.31 5.39
N ALA A 494 -32.13 -37.74 4.52
CA ALA A 494 -31.79 -36.32 4.55
C ALA A 494 -30.77 -35.96 3.44
N VAL A 495 -31.13 -34.98 2.65
CA VAL A 495 -30.27 -34.35 1.62
C VAL A 495 -29.12 -33.61 2.30
N PRO A 496 -27.85 -33.83 1.91
CA PRO A 496 -26.74 -33.16 2.57
C PRO A 496 -26.60 -31.70 2.10
N ARG A 497 -26.59 -30.76 3.06
CA ARG A 497 -26.15 -29.39 2.83
C ARG A 497 -24.64 -29.35 2.62
N PHE A 498 -24.18 -29.49 1.41
CA PHE A 498 -22.75 -29.49 1.04
C PHE A 498 -22.25 -28.15 0.48
N GLN A 499 -22.96 -27.03 0.65
CA GLN A 499 -22.59 -25.75 0.00
C GLN A 499 -22.03 -24.66 0.90
N GLN A 500 -21.81 -24.87 2.19
CA GLN A 500 -21.45 -23.77 3.09
C GLN A 500 -19.97 -23.64 3.47
N TYR A 501 -19.12 -24.60 3.11
CA TYR A 501 -17.69 -24.58 3.52
C TYR A 501 -16.69 -24.02 2.49
N LYS A 502 -17.17 -23.60 1.32
CA LYS A 502 -16.27 -23.09 0.24
C LYS A 502 -16.11 -21.56 0.20
N LYS A 503 -16.71 -20.79 1.12
CA LYS A 503 -16.70 -19.33 1.08
C LYS A 503 -15.77 -18.63 2.06
N GLU A 504 -15.03 -19.35 2.91
CA GLU A 504 -14.16 -18.76 3.93
C GLU A 504 -12.69 -19.22 3.87
N GLN A 505 -12.22 -19.70 2.74
CA GLN A 505 -10.76 -19.93 2.54
C GLN A 505 -10.14 -18.95 1.57
#